data_c1391e7336fa3619f036dac61d3856bb
#
_entry.id   c1391e7336fa3619f036dac61d3856bb
#
_cell.length_a   1.000
_cell.length_b   1.000
_cell.length_c   1.000
_cell.angle_alpha   90.00
_cell.angle_beta   90.00
_cell.angle_gamma   90.00
#
_symmetry.space_group_name_H-M   'P 1'
#
loop_
_entity.id
_entity.type
_entity.pdbx_description
1 polymer ?
#
loop_
_entity_poly.entity_id
_entity_poly.type
_entity_poly.pdbx_seq_one_letter_code
_entity_poly.pdbx_strand_id
1 'polypeptide(L)'
;ANASWWPSLTGSFSAGRAKQSSMFPESNVITGSLQASYEIDVWGKLNNQRQAAAMDLAATRDSLEATAMTLAAEVTDTWFGWVAQQAQLKLLKSQLETNATYLELIEVRFAEGLATAVDIYNLRQQVEQSRSQLEDAQRLSNILKNRLAVLLGKTPSGLKLSTEAELPNLPAIPATSV
;
A
#
# COMPACT_ATOMS: atom_id res chain seq x y z
N ALA A 1 13.87 28.02 -7.76
CA ALA A 1 13.07 29.14 -7.25
C ALA A 1 13.74 30.50 -7.39
N ASN A 2 15.02 30.62 -7.79
CA ASN A 2 15.71 31.91 -7.88
C ASN A 2 15.73 32.50 -9.30
N ALA A 3 15.21 31.84 -10.30
CA ALA A 3 15.27 32.29 -11.71
C ALA A 3 14.44 33.56 -11.97
N SER A 4 13.36 33.75 -11.20
CA SER A 4 12.47 34.90 -11.34
C SER A 4 13.07 36.25 -10.86
N TRP A 5 14.20 36.21 -10.16
CA TRP A 5 14.94 37.41 -9.75
C TRP A 5 15.89 37.95 -10.83
N TRP A 6 16.12 37.20 -11.88
CA TRP A 6 16.98 37.56 -12.97
C TRP A 6 16.17 37.95 -14.20
N PRO A 7 16.67 38.88 -15.04
CA PRO A 7 16.04 39.17 -16.31
C PRO A 7 15.88 37.88 -17.14
N SER A 8 14.71 37.66 -17.70
CA SER A 8 14.55 36.61 -18.69
C SER A 8 15.05 37.09 -20.05
N LEU A 9 15.90 36.32 -20.70
CA LEU A 9 16.42 36.57 -22.03
C LEU A 9 15.91 35.49 -22.99
N THR A 10 15.15 35.93 -23.99
CA THR A 10 14.60 35.00 -25.01
C THR A 10 15.14 35.39 -26.37
N GLY A 11 15.85 34.47 -27.02
CA GLY A 11 16.30 34.64 -28.42
C GLY A 11 15.36 33.85 -29.33
N SER A 12 14.89 34.47 -30.40
CA SER A 12 14.18 33.76 -31.45
C SER A 12 14.83 34.04 -32.81
N PHE A 13 14.91 33.00 -33.59
CA PHE A 13 15.44 33.08 -34.96
C PHE A 13 14.43 32.37 -35.88
N SER A 14 14.02 33.08 -36.93
CA SER A 14 13.13 32.50 -37.93
C SER A 14 13.65 32.80 -39.33
N ALA A 15 13.64 31.82 -40.17
CA ALA A 15 13.95 31.94 -41.59
C ALA A 15 12.74 31.43 -42.40
N GLY A 16 12.25 32.24 -43.29
CA GLY A 16 11.09 31.92 -44.11
C GLY A 16 11.26 32.46 -45.53
N ARG A 17 10.56 31.84 -46.48
CA ARG A 17 10.42 32.28 -47.82
C ARG A 17 8.98 32.80 -48.00
N ALA A 18 8.86 34.09 -48.28
CA ALA A 18 7.56 34.71 -48.44
C ALA A 18 7.39 35.22 -49.89
N LYS A 19 6.23 34.89 -50.47
CA LYS A 19 5.76 35.47 -51.72
C LYS A 19 4.60 36.39 -51.43
N GLN A 20 4.89 37.67 -51.48
CA GLN A 20 3.95 38.72 -51.02
C GLN A 20 2.84 39.01 -52.04
N SER A 21 3.03 38.68 -53.30
CA SER A 21 2.03 38.77 -54.39
C SER A 21 2.56 38.08 -55.63
N SER A 22 1.68 37.73 -56.59
CA SER A 22 2.06 37.17 -57.87
C SER A 22 2.92 38.13 -58.75
N MET A 23 3.00 39.41 -58.34
CA MET A 23 3.71 40.48 -59.05
C MET A 23 5.12 40.74 -58.53
N PHE A 24 5.49 40.17 -57.36
CA PHE A 24 6.81 40.35 -56.77
C PHE A 24 7.57 39.04 -56.68
N PRO A 25 8.91 39.07 -56.86
CA PRO A 25 9.73 37.88 -56.74
C PRO A 25 9.72 37.37 -55.28
N GLU A 26 9.88 36.05 -55.13
CA GLU A 26 10.01 35.41 -53.83
C GLU A 26 11.20 35.99 -53.07
N SER A 27 11.02 36.41 -51.85
CA SER A 27 12.09 36.92 -50.97
C SER A 27 12.33 35.97 -49.79
N ASN A 28 13.58 35.76 -49.45
CA ASN A 28 13.95 35.08 -48.21
C ASN A 28 13.96 36.13 -47.08
N VAL A 29 13.19 35.87 -46.05
CA VAL A 29 13.12 36.72 -44.85
C VAL A 29 13.79 35.98 -43.72
N ILE A 30 14.82 36.57 -43.15
CA ILE A 30 15.50 36.08 -41.95
C ILE A 30 15.26 37.11 -40.87
N THR A 31 14.64 36.67 -39.78
CA THR A 31 14.35 37.52 -38.64
C THR A 31 15.01 36.94 -37.40
N GLY A 32 15.87 37.69 -36.78
CA GLY A 32 16.44 37.39 -35.46
C GLY A 32 15.92 38.42 -34.45
N SER A 33 15.40 37.96 -33.31
CA SER A 33 15.05 38.87 -32.23
C SER A 33 15.61 38.39 -30.90
N LEU A 34 16.04 39.33 -30.08
CA LEU A 34 16.49 39.14 -28.73
C LEU A 34 15.59 39.97 -27.82
N GLN A 35 14.88 39.35 -26.92
CA GLN A 35 13.98 40.01 -25.98
C GLN A 35 14.50 39.80 -24.55
N ALA A 36 14.70 40.90 -23.83
CA ALA A 36 14.99 40.88 -22.40
C ALA A 36 13.78 41.46 -21.66
N SER A 37 13.29 40.75 -20.64
CA SER A 37 12.25 41.26 -19.74
C SER A 37 12.66 41.09 -18.30
N TYR A 38 12.38 42.10 -17.49
CA TYR A 38 12.66 42.12 -16.06
C TYR A 38 11.46 42.70 -15.30
N GLU A 39 10.95 41.97 -14.31
CA GLU A 39 9.86 42.42 -13.44
C GLU A 39 10.46 42.93 -12.12
N ILE A 40 10.32 44.25 -11.87
CA ILE A 40 10.76 44.83 -10.61
C ILE A 40 9.76 44.52 -9.53
N ASP A 41 10.19 43.90 -8.44
CA ASP A 41 9.33 43.47 -7.32
C ASP A 41 8.98 44.62 -6.36
N VAL A 42 8.24 45.61 -6.85
CA VAL A 42 7.83 46.79 -6.06
C VAL A 42 6.86 46.43 -4.94
N TRP A 43 6.05 45.41 -5.13
CA TRP A 43 4.97 44.99 -4.22
C TRP A 43 5.30 43.73 -3.44
N GLY A 44 6.51 43.23 -3.48
CA GLY A 44 6.93 42.05 -2.75
C GLY A 44 6.35 40.72 -3.26
N LYS A 45 5.81 40.69 -4.50
CA LYS A 45 5.21 39.49 -5.11
C LYS A 45 6.19 38.30 -5.15
N LEU A 46 7.42 38.55 -5.65
CA LEU A 46 8.44 37.50 -5.77
C LEU A 46 8.93 37.03 -4.40
N ASN A 47 9.06 37.95 -3.43
CA ASN A 47 9.44 37.61 -2.07
C ASN A 47 8.36 36.74 -1.39
N ASN A 48 7.07 37.12 -1.54
CA ASN A 48 5.97 36.35 -1.01
C ASN A 48 5.84 34.97 -1.68
N GLN A 49 6.07 34.87 -2.98
CA GLN A 49 6.11 33.59 -3.69
C GLN A 49 7.25 32.68 -3.19
N ARG A 50 8.42 33.27 -2.88
CA ARG A 50 9.53 32.51 -2.30
C ARG A 50 9.19 32.01 -0.90
N GLN A 51 8.56 32.84 -0.07
CA GLN A 51 8.11 32.44 1.27
C GLN A 51 7.06 31.32 1.19
N ALA A 52 6.07 31.44 0.30
CA ALA A 52 5.08 30.39 0.06
C ALA A 52 5.75 29.08 -0.35
N ALA A 53 6.68 29.11 -1.30
CA ALA A 53 7.42 27.92 -1.72
C ALA A 53 8.27 27.30 -0.60
N ALA A 54 8.78 28.09 0.33
CA ALA A 54 9.51 27.59 1.50
C ALA A 54 8.55 26.90 2.50
N MET A 55 7.36 27.44 2.69
CA MET A 55 6.32 26.84 3.52
C MET A 55 5.77 25.55 2.88
N ASP A 56 5.58 25.51 1.57
CA ASP A 56 5.19 24.32 0.83
C ASP A 56 6.22 23.19 0.97
N LEU A 57 7.51 23.54 0.97
CA LEU A 57 8.56 22.56 1.24
C LEU A 57 8.49 22.01 2.67
N ALA A 58 8.24 22.85 3.67
CA ALA A 58 8.06 22.40 5.05
C ALA A 58 6.83 21.47 5.16
N ALA A 59 5.68 21.89 4.62
CA ALA A 59 4.45 21.07 4.59
C ALA A 59 4.65 19.74 3.89
N THR A 60 5.47 19.69 2.82
CA THR A 60 5.79 18.42 2.14
C THR A 60 6.63 17.49 3.02
N ARG A 61 7.55 18.04 3.84
CA ARG A 61 8.33 17.25 4.79
C ARG A 61 7.44 16.67 5.90
N ASP A 62 6.54 17.48 6.46
CA ASP A 62 5.59 17.02 7.48
C ASP A 62 4.66 15.94 6.90
N SER A 63 4.23 16.09 5.65
CA SER A 63 3.44 15.08 4.94
C SER A 63 4.20 13.77 4.72
N LEU A 64 5.51 13.83 4.48
CA LEU A 64 6.36 12.63 4.38
C LEU A 64 6.42 11.89 5.72
N GLU A 65 6.60 12.60 6.83
CA GLU A 65 6.63 12.01 8.17
C GLU A 65 5.27 11.38 8.53
N ALA A 66 4.17 12.07 8.25
CA ALA A 66 2.82 11.53 8.44
C ALA A 66 2.58 10.26 7.63
N THR A 67 3.03 10.23 6.38
CA THR A 67 2.93 9.05 5.51
C THR A 67 3.78 7.89 6.05
N ALA A 68 4.99 8.17 6.54
CA ALA A 68 5.85 7.15 7.13
C ALA A 68 5.22 6.55 8.40
N MET A 69 4.62 7.36 9.27
CA MET A 69 3.90 6.88 10.46
C MET A 69 2.68 6.02 10.07
N THR A 70 1.90 6.45 9.09
CA THR A 70 0.75 5.69 8.60
C THR A 70 1.18 4.34 8.03
N LEU A 71 2.24 4.31 7.23
CA LEU A 71 2.79 3.07 6.69
C LEU A 71 3.28 2.13 7.80
N ALA A 72 4.00 2.67 8.80
CA ALA A 72 4.46 1.87 9.93
C ALA A 72 3.29 1.27 10.72
N ALA A 73 2.23 2.04 10.95
CA ALA A 73 1.01 1.55 11.59
C ALA A 73 0.34 0.44 10.78
N GLU A 74 0.21 0.60 9.46
CA GLU A 74 -0.40 -0.40 8.57
C GLU A 74 0.41 -1.70 8.51
N VAL A 75 1.75 -1.61 8.48
CA VAL A 75 2.64 -2.78 8.55
C VAL A 75 2.45 -3.51 9.88
N THR A 76 2.39 -2.77 10.98
CA THR A 76 2.23 -3.33 12.33
C THR A 76 0.88 -4.03 12.47
N ASP A 77 -0.21 -3.36 12.07
CA ASP A 77 -1.57 -3.94 12.12
C ASP A 77 -1.68 -5.20 11.27
N THR A 78 -1.15 -5.17 10.04
CA THR A 78 -1.15 -6.32 9.14
C THR A 78 -0.33 -7.49 9.70
N TRP A 79 0.80 -7.21 10.36
CA TRP A 79 1.64 -8.23 10.98
C TRP A 79 0.95 -8.87 12.17
N PHE A 80 0.36 -8.09 13.08
CA PHE A 80 -0.40 -8.63 14.22
C PHE A 80 -1.61 -9.43 13.74
N GLY A 81 -2.33 -8.94 12.73
CA GLY A 81 -3.42 -9.68 12.10
C GLY A 81 -2.97 -11.03 11.55
N TRP A 82 -1.80 -11.08 10.90
CA TRP A 82 -1.24 -12.34 10.40
C TRP A 82 -0.86 -13.30 11.54
N VAL A 83 -0.23 -12.81 12.61
CA VAL A 83 0.14 -13.63 13.79
C VAL A 83 -1.12 -14.21 14.46
N ALA A 84 -2.15 -13.38 14.66
CA ALA A 84 -3.44 -13.85 15.19
C ALA A 84 -4.07 -14.92 14.30
N GLN A 85 -3.96 -14.75 12.97
CA GLN A 85 -4.47 -15.74 12.02
C GLN A 85 -3.70 -17.07 12.07
N GLN A 86 -2.39 -17.05 12.36
CA GLN A 86 -1.61 -18.29 12.59
C GLN A 86 -2.09 -19.02 13.84
N ALA A 87 -2.40 -18.32 14.92
CA ALA A 87 -2.98 -18.93 16.13
C ALA A 87 -4.36 -19.55 15.83
N GLN A 88 -5.20 -18.87 15.06
CA GLN A 88 -6.50 -19.38 14.62
C GLN A 88 -6.35 -20.64 13.75
N LEU A 89 -5.40 -20.67 12.84
CA LEU A 89 -5.11 -21.85 12.02
C LEU A 89 -4.71 -23.06 12.88
N LYS A 90 -3.88 -22.85 13.89
CA LYS A 90 -3.48 -23.91 14.82
C LYS A 90 -4.68 -24.48 15.57
N LEU A 91 -5.57 -23.60 16.05
CA LEU A 91 -6.79 -23.99 16.74
C LEU A 91 -7.73 -24.80 15.82
N LEU A 92 -7.99 -24.32 14.61
CA LEU A 92 -8.87 -24.98 13.64
C LEU A 92 -8.32 -26.35 13.19
N LYS A 93 -7.00 -26.49 13.06
CA LYS A 93 -6.37 -27.79 12.79
C LYS A 93 -6.62 -28.78 13.92
N SER A 94 -6.42 -28.38 15.18
CA SER A 94 -6.67 -29.21 16.34
C SER A 94 -8.16 -29.57 16.46
N GLN A 95 -9.06 -28.64 16.16
CA GLN A 95 -10.50 -28.90 16.14
C GLN A 95 -10.90 -29.89 15.06
N LEU A 96 -10.35 -29.78 13.85
CA LEU A 96 -10.60 -30.73 12.76
C LEU A 96 -10.11 -32.13 13.13
N GLU A 97 -8.92 -32.25 13.71
CA GLU A 97 -8.37 -33.52 14.18
C GLU A 97 -9.26 -34.17 15.25
N THR A 98 -9.70 -33.37 16.24
CA THR A 98 -10.61 -33.83 17.28
C THR A 98 -11.94 -34.31 16.70
N ASN A 99 -12.55 -33.56 15.78
CA ASN A 99 -13.80 -33.91 15.14
C ASN A 99 -13.65 -35.17 14.28
N ALA A 100 -12.52 -35.34 13.58
CA ALA A 100 -12.24 -36.54 12.78
C ALA A 100 -12.09 -37.78 13.67
N THR A 101 -11.35 -37.68 14.79
CA THR A 101 -11.20 -38.77 15.75
C THR A 101 -12.56 -39.17 16.38
N TYR A 102 -13.40 -38.17 16.67
CA TYR A 102 -14.72 -38.41 17.21
C TYR A 102 -15.65 -39.09 16.18
N LEU A 103 -15.58 -38.72 14.91
CA LEU A 103 -16.29 -39.39 13.84
C LEU A 103 -15.89 -40.87 13.74
N GLU A 104 -14.60 -41.17 13.77
CA GLU A 104 -14.08 -42.55 13.77
C GLU A 104 -14.64 -43.39 14.94
N LEU A 105 -14.64 -42.78 16.14
CA LEU A 105 -15.24 -43.45 17.33
C LEU A 105 -16.72 -43.77 17.13
N ILE A 106 -17.51 -42.86 16.58
CA ILE A 106 -18.94 -43.06 16.35
C ILE A 106 -19.19 -44.06 15.22
N GLU A 107 -18.35 -44.13 14.20
CA GLU A 107 -18.42 -45.13 13.15
C GLU A 107 -18.21 -46.57 13.73
N VAL A 108 -17.23 -46.71 14.65
CA VAL A 108 -17.03 -47.98 15.38
C VAL A 108 -18.25 -48.33 16.24
N ARG A 109 -18.79 -47.39 17.00
CA ARG A 109 -19.99 -47.60 17.83
C ARG A 109 -21.22 -47.95 17.00
N PHE A 110 -21.36 -47.37 15.82
CA PHE A 110 -22.43 -47.70 14.89
C PHE A 110 -22.33 -49.17 14.39
N ALA A 111 -21.11 -49.63 14.07
CA ALA A 111 -20.88 -51.01 13.67
C ALA A 111 -21.26 -52.02 14.77
N GLU A 112 -21.15 -51.60 16.03
CA GLU A 112 -21.56 -52.38 17.20
C GLU A 112 -23.07 -52.22 17.56
N GLY A 113 -23.83 -51.39 16.80
CA GLY A 113 -25.25 -51.12 17.06
C GLY A 113 -25.49 -50.11 18.19
N LEU A 114 -24.46 -49.39 18.67
CA LEU A 114 -24.51 -48.47 19.81
C LEU A 114 -24.66 -46.99 19.39
N ALA A 115 -24.74 -46.69 18.10
CA ALA A 115 -24.97 -45.35 17.55
C ALA A 115 -25.93 -45.43 16.36
N THR A 116 -26.45 -44.26 15.93
CA THR A 116 -27.39 -44.19 14.81
C THR A 116 -26.69 -43.65 13.53
N ALA A 117 -27.27 -43.94 12.37
CA ALA A 117 -26.79 -43.38 11.11
C ALA A 117 -26.87 -41.83 11.09
N VAL A 118 -27.85 -41.27 11.81
CA VAL A 118 -28.00 -39.80 11.94
C VAL A 118 -26.80 -39.19 12.65
N ASP A 119 -26.28 -39.86 13.69
CA ASP A 119 -25.10 -39.40 14.42
C ASP A 119 -23.88 -39.33 13.51
N ILE A 120 -23.69 -40.34 12.65
CA ILE A 120 -22.60 -40.36 11.68
C ILE A 120 -22.75 -39.21 10.69
N TYR A 121 -23.92 -38.98 10.11
CA TYR A 121 -24.13 -37.93 9.13
C TYR A 121 -23.94 -36.55 9.74
N ASN A 122 -24.39 -36.29 10.97
CA ASN A 122 -24.17 -35.04 11.69
C ASN A 122 -22.67 -34.77 11.92
N LEU A 123 -21.93 -35.78 12.34
CA LEU A 123 -20.50 -35.66 12.57
C LEU A 123 -19.71 -35.48 11.27
N ARG A 124 -20.10 -36.17 10.20
CA ARG A 124 -19.48 -35.90 8.87
C ARG A 124 -19.70 -34.47 8.41
N GLN A 125 -20.91 -33.94 8.59
CA GLN A 125 -21.21 -32.55 8.30
C GLN A 125 -20.31 -31.61 9.13
N GLN A 126 -20.12 -31.87 10.43
CA GLN A 126 -19.28 -31.09 11.32
C GLN A 126 -17.80 -31.14 10.91
N VAL A 127 -17.28 -32.29 10.48
CA VAL A 127 -15.91 -32.44 9.95
C VAL A 127 -15.76 -31.63 8.69
N GLU A 128 -16.68 -31.73 7.73
CA GLU A 128 -16.58 -30.95 6.49
C GLU A 128 -16.71 -29.41 6.72
N GLN A 129 -17.55 -29.03 7.69
CA GLN A 129 -17.64 -27.63 8.10
C GLN A 129 -16.31 -27.13 8.71
N SER A 130 -15.68 -27.92 9.58
CA SER A 130 -14.39 -27.60 10.17
C SER A 130 -13.28 -27.51 9.09
N ARG A 131 -13.32 -28.38 8.08
CA ARG A 131 -12.42 -28.34 6.93
C ARG A 131 -12.60 -27.05 6.13
N SER A 132 -13.83 -26.68 5.82
CA SER A 132 -14.13 -25.43 5.12
C SER A 132 -13.62 -24.20 5.88
N GLN A 133 -13.81 -24.16 7.20
CA GLN A 133 -13.31 -23.06 8.05
C GLN A 133 -11.77 -23.00 8.04
N LEU A 134 -11.10 -24.15 8.03
CA LEU A 134 -9.64 -24.22 7.94
C LEU A 134 -9.13 -23.65 6.61
N GLU A 135 -9.76 -24.00 5.48
CA GLU A 135 -9.41 -23.49 4.16
C GLU A 135 -9.62 -21.97 4.07
N ASP A 136 -10.72 -21.46 4.61
CA ASP A 136 -10.97 -20.01 4.66
C ASP A 136 -9.94 -19.27 5.52
N ALA A 137 -9.58 -19.84 6.67
CA ALA A 137 -8.53 -19.27 7.50
C ALA A 137 -7.16 -19.30 6.81
N GLN A 138 -6.84 -20.37 6.07
CA GLN A 138 -5.62 -20.46 5.28
C GLN A 138 -5.56 -19.41 4.18
N ARG A 139 -6.68 -19.20 3.48
CA ARG A 139 -6.83 -18.17 2.45
C ARG A 139 -6.58 -16.78 3.04
N LEU A 140 -7.20 -16.46 4.19
CA LEU A 140 -7.01 -15.17 4.87
C LEU A 140 -5.56 -14.96 5.32
N SER A 141 -4.92 -15.99 5.87
CA SER A 141 -3.50 -15.95 6.23
C SER A 141 -2.62 -15.60 5.02
N ASN A 142 -2.88 -16.21 3.86
CA ASN A 142 -2.15 -15.93 2.64
C ASN A 142 -2.38 -14.49 2.13
N ILE A 143 -3.60 -13.97 2.24
CA ILE A 143 -3.92 -12.58 1.90
C ILE A 143 -3.12 -11.61 2.78
N LEU A 144 -3.12 -11.81 4.09
CA LEU A 144 -2.37 -10.96 5.03
C LEU A 144 -0.87 -11.02 4.79
N LYS A 145 -0.32 -12.21 4.53
CA LYS A 145 1.09 -12.39 4.16
C LYS A 145 1.44 -11.62 2.88
N ASN A 146 0.60 -11.72 1.86
CA ASN A 146 0.82 -11.02 0.59
C ASN A 146 0.71 -9.51 0.76
N ARG A 147 -0.26 -9.01 1.54
CA ARG A 147 -0.38 -7.60 1.89
C ARG A 147 0.87 -7.09 2.60
N LEU A 148 1.37 -7.85 3.57
CA LEU A 148 2.60 -7.51 4.28
C LEU A 148 3.81 -7.45 3.33
N ALA A 149 3.91 -8.37 2.37
CA ALA A 149 4.97 -8.35 1.37
C ALA A 149 4.91 -7.06 0.52
N VAL A 150 3.72 -6.66 0.07
CA VAL A 150 3.53 -5.42 -0.71
C VAL A 150 3.91 -4.19 0.11
N LEU A 151 3.46 -4.08 1.37
CA LEU A 151 3.80 -2.98 2.26
C LEU A 151 5.30 -2.84 2.51
N LEU A 152 6.02 -3.98 2.53
CA LEU A 152 7.47 -4.03 2.68
C LEU A 152 8.24 -3.89 1.35
N GLY A 153 7.56 -3.66 0.23
CA GLY A 153 8.16 -3.57 -1.10
C GLY A 153 8.78 -4.87 -1.60
N LYS A 154 8.32 -6.03 -1.10
CA LYS A 154 8.83 -7.35 -1.47
C LYS A 154 7.83 -8.13 -2.33
N THR A 155 8.33 -9.08 -3.10
CA THR A 155 7.46 -10.05 -3.76
C THR A 155 6.88 -11.03 -2.74
N PRO A 156 5.64 -11.52 -2.91
CA PRO A 156 5.03 -12.50 -1.99
C PRO A 156 5.88 -13.76 -1.77
N SER A 157 6.60 -14.22 -2.80
CA SER A 157 7.52 -15.37 -2.73
C SER A 157 8.84 -15.05 -2.01
N GLY A 158 9.24 -13.78 -1.97
CA GLY A 158 10.47 -13.32 -1.32
C GLY A 158 10.34 -13.10 0.19
N LEU A 159 9.10 -13.05 0.72
CA LEU A 159 8.86 -12.85 2.15
C LEU A 159 8.78 -14.19 2.86
N LYS A 160 9.85 -14.51 3.62
CA LYS A 160 9.89 -15.67 4.53
C LYS A 160 9.50 -15.20 5.92
N LEU A 161 8.32 -15.62 6.39
CA LEU A 161 7.86 -15.37 7.76
C LEU A 161 7.98 -16.68 8.56
N SER A 162 8.43 -16.58 9.80
CA SER A 162 8.42 -17.71 10.72
C SER A 162 6.98 -18.02 11.12
N THR A 163 6.56 -19.25 10.96
CA THR A 163 5.21 -19.71 11.33
C THR A 163 5.04 -19.79 12.86
N GLU A 164 6.13 -19.70 13.63
CA GLU A 164 6.14 -19.70 15.10
C GLU A 164 6.17 -18.29 15.69
N ALA A 165 5.71 -17.27 14.94
CA ALA A 165 5.62 -15.93 15.48
C ALA A 165 4.58 -15.88 16.60
N GLU A 166 5.06 -15.66 17.82
CA GLU A 166 4.21 -15.39 18.99
C GLU A 166 3.98 -13.89 19.14
N LEU A 167 2.83 -13.55 19.73
CA LEU A 167 2.54 -12.16 20.08
C LEU A 167 3.56 -11.69 21.12
N PRO A 168 4.26 -10.58 20.88
CA PRO A 168 5.19 -10.06 21.89
C PRO A 168 4.44 -9.63 23.15
N ASN A 169 5.09 -9.73 24.29
CA ASN A 169 4.55 -9.17 25.52
C ASN A 169 4.32 -7.66 25.35
N LEU A 170 3.12 -7.20 25.69
CA LEU A 170 2.80 -5.78 25.59
C LEU A 170 3.75 -5.00 26.50
N PRO A 171 4.44 -3.96 25.98
CA PRO A 171 5.21 -3.05 26.81
C PRO A 171 4.27 -2.34 27.77
N ALA A 172 4.80 -1.94 28.94
CA ALA A 172 4.06 -1.12 29.88
C ALA A 172 3.57 0.15 29.16
N ILE A 173 2.28 0.45 29.30
CA ILE A 173 1.70 1.67 28.70
C ILE A 173 2.44 2.87 29.32
N PRO A 174 3.10 3.71 28.51
CA PRO A 174 3.73 4.92 29.05
C PRO A 174 2.67 5.77 29.72
N ALA A 175 2.94 6.24 30.94
CA ALA A 175 2.07 7.17 31.64
C ALA A 175 2.00 8.45 30.80
N THR A 176 0.95 8.59 29.99
CA THR A 176 0.64 9.85 29.32
C THR A 176 0.12 10.79 30.39
N SER A 177 0.93 11.78 30.76
CA SER A 177 0.43 12.94 31.50
C SER A 177 -0.54 13.69 30.58
N VAL A 178 -1.81 13.69 30.94
CA VAL A 178 -2.82 14.59 30.39
C VAL A 178 -2.57 15.98 30.90
#